data_7f89281b4fb7676a66448fe9ac158d57
#
_entry.id   7f89281b4fb7676a66448fe9ac158d57
#
_cell.length_a   1.000
_cell.length_b   1.000
_cell.length_c   1.000
_cell.angle_alpha   90.00
_cell.angle_beta   90.00
_cell.angle_gamma   90.00
#
_symmetry.space_group_name_H-M   'P 1'
#
loop_
_entity.id
_entity.type
_entity.pdbx_description
1 polymer ?
#
loop_
_entity_poly.entity_id
_entity_poly.type
_entity_poly.pdbx_seq_one_letter_code
_entity_poly.pdbx_strand_id
1 'polypeptide(L)' 'MSDKKTVTVKLVRSHIGCRASHRATVVGLGLRRLNSQSTLEDTPAVRGMINKIAYLVQVL' A
#
# COMPACT_ATOMS: atom_id res chain seq x y z
N MET A 1 -23.32 13.83 -3.06
CA MET A 1 -22.00 13.85 -3.62
C MET A 1 -21.03 13.16 -2.68
N SER A 2 -20.38 12.19 -3.16
CA SER A 2 -19.46 11.45 -2.31
C SER A 2 -18.07 12.04 -2.43
N ASP A 3 -17.60 12.58 -1.34
CA ASP A 3 -16.21 13.04 -1.28
C ASP A 3 -15.33 11.86 -0.95
N LYS A 4 -15.25 10.94 -1.88
CA LYS A 4 -14.37 9.81 -1.67
C LYS A 4 -12.93 10.29 -1.79
N LYS A 5 -12.28 10.33 -0.65
CA LYS A 5 -10.86 10.62 -0.64
C LYS A 5 -10.10 9.38 -1.07
N THR A 6 -9.08 9.59 -1.84
CA THR A 6 -8.22 8.51 -2.27
C THR A 6 -6.81 8.76 -1.78
N VAL A 7 -6.05 7.69 -1.66
CA VAL A 7 -4.64 7.75 -1.31
C VAL A 7 -3.88 6.93 -2.34
N THR A 8 -2.81 7.51 -2.84
CA THR A 8 -1.93 6.82 -3.80
C THR A 8 -0.67 6.42 -3.07
N VAL A 9 -0.30 5.17 -3.21
CA VAL A 9 0.92 4.63 -2.61
C VAL A 9 1.82 4.08 -3.70
N LYS A 10 3.12 4.19 -3.47
CA LYS A 10 4.12 3.70 -4.40
C LYS A 10 5.05 2.75 -3.64
N LEU A 11 5.28 1.58 -4.20
CA LEU A 11 6.21 0.63 -3.62
C LEU A 11 7.63 1.09 -3.92
N VAL A 12 8.34 1.55 -2.90
CA VAL A 12 9.69 2.10 -3.05
C VAL A 12 10.76 1.10 -2.67
N ARG A 13 10.39 0.00 -2.01
CA ARG A 13 11.31 -1.07 -1.66
C ARG A 13 10.71 -2.40 -2.05
N SER A 14 11.59 -3.35 -2.41
CA SER A 14 11.15 -4.69 -2.74
C SER A 14 10.51 -5.36 -1.52
N HIS A 15 9.35 -5.98 -1.73
CA HIS A 15 8.70 -6.76 -0.70
C HIS A 15 9.24 -8.19 -0.61
N ILE A 16 10.18 -8.54 -1.49
CA ILE A 16 10.82 -9.85 -1.46
C ILE A 16 11.70 -9.91 -0.21
N GLY A 17 11.54 -10.94 0.56
CA GLY A 17 12.27 -11.10 1.81
C GLY A 17 11.59 -10.52 3.03
N CYS A 18 10.47 -9.81 2.88
CA CYS A 18 9.71 -9.35 4.03
C CYS A 18 8.83 -10.49 4.55
N ARG A 19 8.24 -10.29 5.72
CA ARG A 19 7.37 -11.29 6.32
C ARG A 19 6.20 -11.60 5.40
N ALA A 20 5.72 -12.84 5.47
CA ALA A 20 4.60 -13.29 4.64
C ALA A 20 3.37 -12.40 4.83
N SER A 21 3.08 -11.97 6.08
CA SER A 21 1.94 -11.10 6.35
C SER A 21 2.11 -9.74 5.67
N HIS A 22 3.32 -9.21 5.66
CA HIS A 22 3.60 -7.95 4.99
C HIS A 22 3.50 -8.08 3.48
N ARG A 23 3.99 -9.19 2.94
CA ARG A 23 3.86 -9.47 1.51
C ARG A 23 2.39 -9.55 1.10
N ALA A 24 1.58 -10.23 1.89
CA ALA A 24 0.16 -10.33 1.61
C ALA A 24 -0.50 -8.96 1.63
N THR A 25 -0.09 -8.10 2.57
CA THR A 25 -0.61 -6.73 2.63
C THR A 25 -0.23 -5.93 1.39
N VAL A 26 1.02 -6.04 0.95
CA VAL A 26 1.49 -5.35 -0.26
C VAL A 26 0.68 -5.80 -1.47
N VAL A 27 0.49 -7.10 -1.63
CA VAL A 27 -0.28 -7.65 -2.74
C VAL A 27 -1.74 -7.21 -2.63
N GLY A 28 -2.28 -7.19 -1.41
CA GLY A 28 -3.65 -6.75 -1.16
C GLY A 28 -3.88 -5.29 -1.55
N LEU A 29 -2.84 -4.47 -1.49
CA LEU A 29 -2.90 -3.08 -1.95
C LEU A 29 -2.73 -2.95 -3.46
N GLY A 30 -2.42 -4.03 -4.15
CA GLY A 30 -2.23 -4.01 -5.59
C GLY A 30 -0.80 -3.70 -6.02
N LEU A 31 0.12 -3.68 -5.09
CA LEU A 31 1.52 -3.38 -5.38
C LEU A 31 2.28 -4.68 -5.59
N ARG A 32 2.70 -4.94 -6.80
CA ARG A 32 3.35 -6.21 -7.14
C ARG A 32 4.82 -6.07 -7.48
N ARG A 33 5.21 -4.90 -7.96
CA ARG A 33 6.58 -4.66 -8.40
C ARG A 33 7.12 -3.41 -7.75
N LEU A 34 8.44 -3.34 -7.70
CA LEU A 34 9.11 -2.11 -7.28
C LEU A 34 8.64 -0.97 -8.19
N ASN A 35 8.39 0.17 -7.59
CA ASN A 35 7.90 1.37 -8.27
C ASN A 35 6.45 1.26 -8.77
N SER A 36 5.73 0.20 -8.40
CA SER A 36 4.29 0.13 -8.64
C SER A 36 3.56 1.19 -7.84
N GLN A 37 2.52 1.75 -8.44
CA GLN A 37 1.65 2.70 -7.76
C GLN A 37 0.23 2.14 -7.73
N SER A 38 -0.49 2.46 -6.70
CA SER A 38 -1.87 2.06 -6.56
C SER A 38 -2.64 3.17 -5.88
N THR A 39 -3.82 3.48 -6.41
CA THR A 39 -4.72 4.46 -5.82
C THR A 39 -5.87 3.71 -5.16
N LEU A 40 -6.08 4.00 -3.89
CA LEU A 40 -7.04 3.28 -3.06
C LEU A 40 -7.94 4.27 -2.35
N GLU A 41 -9.11 3.80 -1.92
CA GLU A 41 -9.96 4.63 -1.08
C GLU A 41 -9.29 4.85 0.27
N ASP A 42 -9.40 6.08 0.76
CA ASP A 42 -8.82 6.44 2.05
C ASP A 42 -9.78 6.03 3.15
N THR A 43 -9.70 4.77 3.53
CA THR A 43 -10.49 4.21 4.61
C THR A 43 -9.59 3.80 5.77
N PRO A 44 -10.14 3.66 6.98
CA PRO A 44 -9.33 3.20 8.11
C PRO A 44 -8.67 1.85 7.84
N ALA A 45 -9.34 0.94 7.15
CA ALA A 45 -8.77 -0.35 6.82
C ALA A 45 -7.55 -0.22 5.92
N VAL A 46 -7.67 0.60 4.87
CA VAL A 46 -6.56 0.85 3.94
C VAL A 46 -5.42 1.54 4.65
N ARG A 47 -5.73 2.52 5.49
CA ARG A 47 -4.69 3.22 6.26
C ARG A 47 -3.94 2.27 7.19
N GLY A 48 -4.66 1.35 7.83
CA GLY A 48 -4.02 0.34 8.67
C GLY A 48 -3.07 -0.55 7.88
N MET A 49 -3.47 -0.95 6.68
CA MET A 49 -2.61 -1.74 5.81
C MET A 49 -1.35 -0.96 5.41
N ILE A 50 -1.53 0.30 5.06
CA ILE A 50 -0.40 1.15 4.67
C ILE A 50 0.56 1.34 5.84
N ASN A 51 0.04 1.58 7.03
CA ASN A 51 0.87 1.74 8.22
C ASN A 51 1.70 0.50 8.51
N LYS A 52 1.13 -0.68 8.26
CA LYS A 52 1.82 -1.94 8.50
C LYS A 52 3.06 -2.08 7.63
N ILE A 53 3.01 -1.54 6.43
CA ILE A 53 4.10 -1.65 5.46
C ILE A 53 4.67 -0.29 5.06
N ALA A 54 4.53 0.70 5.94
CA ALA A 54 4.97 2.07 5.63
C ALA A 54 6.46 2.13 5.29
N TYR A 55 7.25 1.19 5.81
CA TYR A 55 8.68 1.14 5.52
C TYR A 55 8.97 0.65 4.10
N LEU A 56 7.96 0.13 3.39
CA LEU A 56 8.12 -0.38 2.04
C LEU A 56 7.50 0.55 1.00
N VAL A 57 6.59 1.41 1.40
CA VAL A 57 5.82 2.24 0.47
C VAL A 57 5.93 3.71 0.86
N GLN A 58 5.65 4.55 -0.13
CA GLN A 58 5.56 5.99 0.08
C GLN A 58 4.16 6.43 -0.32
N VAL A 59 3.54 7.22 0.53
CA VAL A 59 2.25 7.84 0.20
C VAL A 59 2.53 9.10 -0.62
N LEU A 60 1.93 9.15 -1.78
CA LEU A 60 2.12 10.27 -2.70
C LEU A 60 1.07 11.37 -2.50
#